data_afb40f5b8e1323856f5a889c7c285036
#
_entry.id   afb40f5b8e1323856f5a889c7c285036
#
_cell.length_a   1.000
_cell.length_b   1.000
_cell.length_c   1.000
_cell.angle_alpha   90.00
_cell.angle_beta   90.00
_cell.angle_gamma   90.00
#
_symmetry.space_group_name_H-M   'P 1'
#
loop_
_entity.id
_entity.type
_entity.pdbx_description
1 polymer ?
#
loop_
_entity_poly.entity_id
_entity_poly.type
_entity_poly.pdbx_seq_one_letter_code
_entity_poly.pdbx_strand_id
1 'polypeptide(L)'
;MFLCNTENCYLCNNMSEPLAERMRPRTLDDYVGQRHLVGEGGVLRKMIDSGHISSFILWGPPGVGKTTLAQIIANRLETPFFTLSAVTSGVKDVREVIERARKGRFFNSASPILFIDEIHRFSKSQQDSLLGAVEKGVVTLIGATTENPSFEVIRPLLSRCQLYVLKSLDKDDLLSLIQRAVTTDPELTKRNIRLEQTDALIRYSGGDARKLLNILELVVGADTCEQVVINDDTVKERLQQN
;
A
#
# COMPACT_ATOMS: atom_id res chain seq x y z
N MET A 1 12.28 33.91 -38.81
CA MET A 1 10.85 33.90 -38.49
C MET A 1 10.38 32.46 -38.64
N PHE A 2 10.60 31.62 -37.61
CA PHE A 2 10.16 30.24 -37.58
C PHE A 2 8.94 30.15 -36.67
N LEU A 3 7.80 29.91 -37.27
CA LEU A 3 6.53 29.68 -36.60
C LEU A 3 6.62 28.31 -35.91
N CYS A 4 6.65 28.34 -34.61
CA CYS A 4 6.51 27.11 -33.78
C CYS A 4 5.03 26.72 -33.85
N ASN A 5 4.78 25.57 -34.50
CA ASN A 5 3.45 25.00 -34.65
C ASN A 5 2.95 24.51 -33.31
N THR A 6 1.86 25.09 -32.80
CA THR A 6 1.29 24.86 -31.46
C THR A 6 0.47 23.57 -31.35
N GLU A 7 0.62 22.61 -32.26
CA GLU A 7 -0.19 21.37 -32.26
C GLU A 7 0.48 20.13 -31.64
N ASN A 8 1.70 20.26 -31.10
CA ASN A 8 2.39 19.09 -30.50
C ASN A 8 2.56 19.16 -28.99
N CYS A 9 1.72 19.89 -28.29
CA CYS A 9 1.71 20.01 -26.84
C CYS A 9 0.69 19.08 -26.15
N TYR A 10 0.22 18.03 -26.84
CA TYR A 10 -0.69 17.03 -26.25
C TYR A 10 0.00 15.96 -25.41
N LEU A 11 1.34 15.99 -25.31
CA LEU A 11 2.12 15.03 -24.54
C LEU A 11 2.30 15.39 -23.05
N CYS A 12 1.85 16.57 -22.62
CA CYS A 12 2.09 17.05 -21.25
C CYS A 12 0.90 16.94 -20.29
N ASN A 13 -0.25 16.37 -20.68
CA ASN A 13 -1.46 16.43 -19.84
C ASN A 13 -2.22 15.11 -19.63
N ASN A 14 -1.59 13.98 -19.83
CA ASN A 14 -2.08 12.70 -19.31
C ASN A 14 -0.95 12.05 -18.52
N MET A 15 -0.67 12.55 -17.31
CA MET A 15 0.03 11.75 -16.32
C MET A 15 -0.96 10.64 -15.92
N SER A 16 -0.87 9.51 -16.59
CA SER A 16 -1.57 8.31 -16.18
C SER A 16 -1.15 8.00 -14.74
N GLU A 17 -2.11 7.55 -13.94
CA GLU A 17 -1.84 7.11 -12.57
C GLU A 17 -0.63 6.17 -12.54
N PRO A 18 0.32 6.29 -11.58
CA PRO A 18 1.51 5.45 -11.54
C PRO A 18 1.17 3.96 -11.56
N LEU A 19 1.99 3.14 -12.22
CA LEU A 19 1.78 1.69 -12.30
C LEU A 19 1.56 1.04 -10.93
N ALA A 20 2.30 1.49 -9.91
CA ALA A 20 2.15 1.00 -8.55
C ALA A 20 0.74 1.24 -7.97
N GLU A 21 0.04 2.29 -8.40
CA GLU A 21 -1.34 2.57 -7.99
C GLU A 21 -2.34 1.80 -8.85
N ARG A 22 -2.14 1.76 -10.17
CA ARG A 22 -3.00 0.99 -11.09
C ARG A 22 -3.00 -0.50 -10.75
N MET A 23 -1.84 -1.04 -10.31
CA MET A 23 -1.67 -2.44 -9.91
C MET A 23 -2.04 -2.73 -8.45
N ARG A 24 -2.55 -1.73 -7.71
CA ARG A 24 -2.95 -1.92 -6.31
C ARG A 24 -4.05 -2.97 -6.18
N PRO A 25 -3.82 -4.06 -5.44
CA PRO A 25 -4.83 -5.11 -5.27
C PRO A 25 -6.07 -4.57 -4.55
N ARG A 26 -7.23 -5.04 -4.98
CA ARG A 26 -8.54 -4.67 -4.42
C ARG A 26 -9.16 -5.78 -3.59
N THR A 27 -8.67 -7.00 -3.76
CA THR A 27 -9.14 -8.20 -3.04
C THR A 27 -7.97 -8.90 -2.35
N LEU A 28 -8.26 -9.79 -1.40
CA LEU A 28 -7.23 -10.61 -0.76
C LEU A 28 -6.60 -11.62 -1.72
N ASP A 29 -7.34 -12.04 -2.75
CA ASP A 29 -6.86 -13.03 -3.72
C ASP A 29 -5.85 -12.40 -4.70
N ASP A 30 -5.96 -11.07 -4.93
CA ASP A 30 -4.97 -10.29 -5.70
C ASP A 30 -3.78 -9.85 -4.86
N TYR A 31 -3.85 -10.01 -3.53
CA TYR A 31 -2.83 -9.52 -2.61
C TYR A 31 -1.63 -10.47 -2.59
N VAL A 32 -0.49 -9.99 -3.08
CA VAL A 32 0.73 -10.78 -3.21
C VAL A 32 1.48 -10.88 -1.89
N GLY A 33 2.00 -12.05 -1.58
CA GLY A 33 2.78 -12.32 -0.38
C GLY A 33 1.94 -12.48 0.89
N GLN A 34 2.59 -12.43 2.05
CA GLN A 34 2.00 -12.49 3.40
C GLN A 34 1.08 -13.71 3.64
N ARG A 35 1.36 -14.84 3.00
CA ARG A 35 0.53 -16.06 3.06
C ARG A 35 0.28 -16.55 4.48
N HIS A 36 1.22 -16.31 5.40
CA HIS A 36 1.10 -16.64 6.83
C HIS A 36 0.00 -15.84 7.56
N LEU A 37 -0.40 -14.69 7.03
CA LEU A 37 -1.44 -13.83 7.60
C LEU A 37 -2.77 -13.94 6.83
N VAL A 38 -2.71 -13.84 5.51
CA VAL A 38 -3.89 -13.70 4.63
C VAL A 38 -4.12 -14.89 3.70
N GLY A 39 -3.20 -15.86 3.68
CA GLY A 39 -3.39 -17.12 2.95
C GLY A 39 -4.50 -17.98 3.55
N GLU A 40 -4.78 -19.11 2.94
CA GLU A 40 -5.78 -20.08 3.43
C GLU A 40 -5.46 -20.50 4.87
N GLY A 41 -6.44 -20.33 5.76
CA GLY A 41 -6.26 -20.61 7.20
C GLY A 41 -5.48 -19.54 7.98
N GLY A 42 -5.00 -18.47 7.33
CA GLY A 42 -4.28 -17.36 7.96
C GLY A 42 -5.13 -16.63 9.01
N VAL A 43 -4.48 -16.10 10.04
CA VAL A 43 -5.16 -15.47 11.17
C VAL A 43 -5.97 -14.23 10.76
N LEU A 44 -5.41 -13.37 9.89
CA LEU A 44 -6.12 -12.20 9.37
C LEU A 44 -7.24 -12.62 8.41
N ARG A 45 -7.02 -13.64 7.58
CA ARG A 45 -8.06 -14.16 6.69
C ARG A 45 -9.28 -14.62 7.46
N LYS A 46 -9.09 -15.42 8.51
CA LYS A 46 -10.19 -15.89 9.38
C LYS A 46 -10.94 -14.74 10.06
N MET A 47 -10.21 -13.73 10.53
CA MET A 47 -10.79 -12.56 11.18
C MET A 47 -11.63 -11.73 10.19
N ILE A 48 -11.13 -11.54 8.97
CA ILE A 48 -11.85 -10.83 7.90
C ILE A 48 -13.10 -11.62 7.47
N ASP A 49 -12.97 -12.92 7.26
CA ASP A 49 -14.07 -13.78 6.82
C ASP A 49 -15.18 -13.92 7.90
N SER A 50 -14.82 -13.79 9.18
CA SER A 50 -15.81 -13.74 10.28
C SER A 50 -16.57 -12.40 10.38
N GLY A 51 -16.15 -11.38 9.64
CA GLY A 51 -16.70 -10.04 9.71
C GLY A 51 -16.36 -9.24 10.96
N HIS A 52 -15.53 -9.81 11.85
CA HIS A 52 -15.15 -9.19 13.12
C HIS A 52 -13.65 -8.94 13.17
N ILE A 53 -13.25 -7.69 13.18
CA ILE A 53 -11.85 -7.30 13.35
C ILE A 53 -11.66 -6.55 14.66
N SER A 54 -10.61 -6.92 15.39
CA SER A 54 -10.08 -6.15 16.51
C SER A 54 -9.03 -5.15 16.00
N SER A 55 -8.70 -4.16 16.82
CA SER A 55 -7.60 -3.24 16.51
C SER A 55 -6.26 -3.97 16.46
N PHE A 56 -5.42 -3.59 15.48
CA PHE A 56 -4.11 -4.18 15.30
C PHE A 56 -3.10 -3.21 14.69
N ILE A 57 -1.82 -3.59 14.78
CA ILE A 57 -0.70 -2.88 14.18
C ILE A 57 -0.03 -3.80 13.15
N LEU A 58 0.17 -3.28 11.96
CA LEU A 58 0.93 -3.90 10.89
C LEU A 58 2.38 -3.39 10.94
N TRP A 59 3.30 -4.26 11.27
CA TRP A 59 4.73 -3.95 11.32
C TRP A 59 5.48 -4.68 10.20
N GLY A 60 6.27 -3.96 9.44
CA GLY A 60 7.09 -4.56 8.38
C GLY A 60 7.73 -3.52 7.47
N PRO A 61 8.63 -3.93 6.57
CA PRO A 61 9.36 -3.03 5.70
C PRO A 61 8.44 -2.23 4.77
N PRO A 62 8.94 -1.16 4.13
CA PRO A 62 8.16 -0.40 3.16
C PRO A 62 7.78 -1.28 1.96
N GLY A 63 6.71 -0.88 1.25
CA GLY A 63 6.28 -1.51 -0.01
C GLY A 63 5.71 -2.92 0.08
N VAL A 64 5.52 -3.51 1.28
CA VAL A 64 4.95 -4.85 1.47
C VAL A 64 3.43 -4.88 1.53
N GLY A 65 2.76 -3.74 1.27
CA GLY A 65 1.30 -3.68 1.15
C GLY A 65 0.52 -3.38 2.43
N LYS A 66 1.12 -2.81 3.50
CA LYS A 66 0.41 -2.47 4.75
C LYS A 66 -0.87 -1.64 4.52
N THR A 67 -0.74 -0.52 3.82
CA THR A 67 -1.86 0.38 3.48
C THR A 67 -2.90 -0.31 2.60
N THR A 68 -2.43 -1.08 1.63
CA THR A 68 -3.28 -1.86 0.71
C THR A 68 -4.10 -2.90 1.46
N LEU A 69 -3.47 -3.64 2.40
CA LEU A 69 -4.18 -4.63 3.20
C LEU A 69 -5.28 -3.99 4.05
N ALA A 70 -5.01 -2.86 4.68
CA ALA A 70 -6.02 -2.12 5.44
C ALA A 70 -7.21 -1.68 4.57
N GLN A 71 -6.95 -1.22 3.34
CA GLN A 71 -7.98 -0.84 2.38
C GLN A 71 -8.82 -2.04 1.93
N ILE A 72 -8.19 -3.17 1.62
CA ILE A 72 -8.89 -4.42 1.25
C ILE A 72 -9.82 -4.87 2.38
N ILE A 73 -9.34 -4.81 3.63
CA ILE A 73 -10.14 -5.17 4.81
C ILE A 73 -11.37 -4.27 4.92
N ALA A 74 -11.19 -2.96 4.80
CA ALA A 74 -12.30 -2.01 4.88
C ALA A 74 -13.35 -2.24 3.78
N ASN A 75 -12.90 -2.47 2.55
CA ASN A 75 -13.77 -2.77 1.41
C ASN A 75 -14.53 -4.09 1.61
N ARG A 76 -13.86 -5.14 2.08
CA ARG A 76 -14.46 -6.45 2.32
C ARG A 76 -15.55 -6.41 3.41
N LEU A 77 -15.35 -5.57 4.42
CA LEU A 77 -16.27 -5.41 5.55
C LEU A 77 -17.32 -4.32 5.30
N GLU A 78 -17.27 -3.65 4.15
CA GLU A 78 -18.16 -2.53 3.81
C GLU A 78 -18.21 -1.46 4.92
N THR A 79 -17.06 -1.22 5.56
CA THR A 79 -16.94 -0.36 6.73
C THR A 79 -16.35 1.00 6.34
N PRO A 80 -16.84 2.12 6.88
CA PRO A 80 -16.23 3.42 6.63
C PRO A 80 -14.74 3.40 6.99
N PHE A 81 -13.91 3.94 6.08
CA PHE A 81 -12.45 3.94 6.17
C PHE A 81 -11.93 5.36 6.29
N PHE A 82 -11.34 5.69 7.43
CA PHE A 82 -10.67 6.96 7.67
C PHE A 82 -9.17 6.76 7.65
N THR A 83 -8.46 7.63 6.95
CA THR A 83 -7.00 7.58 6.87
C THR A 83 -6.39 8.81 7.50
N LEU A 84 -5.41 8.62 8.35
CA LEU A 84 -4.53 9.67 8.86
C LEU A 84 -3.08 9.31 8.52
N SER A 85 -2.33 10.30 8.07
CA SER A 85 -0.88 10.19 7.94
C SER A 85 -0.23 10.84 9.15
N ALA A 86 0.58 10.07 9.88
CA ALA A 86 1.27 10.61 11.05
C ALA A 86 2.30 11.70 10.70
N VAL A 87 2.65 11.83 9.42
CA VAL A 87 3.55 12.89 8.93
C VAL A 87 2.86 14.25 8.85
N THR A 88 1.56 14.28 8.49
CA THR A 88 0.83 15.52 8.21
C THR A 88 -0.30 15.81 9.18
N SER A 89 -0.77 14.80 9.94
CA SER A 89 -1.94 14.95 10.81
C SER A 89 -1.57 15.35 12.23
N GLY A 90 -2.31 16.33 12.78
CA GLY A 90 -2.17 16.80 14.17
C GLY A 90 -3.19 16.16 15.13
N VAL A 91 -3.12 16.52 16.41
CA VAL A 91 -4.10 16.08 17.45
C VAL A 91 -5.53 16.50 17.09
N LYS A 92 -5.70 17.65 16.41
CA LYS A 92 -7.02 18.12 15.97
C LYS A 92 -7.64 17.18 14.94
N ASP A 93 -6.86 16.73 13.98
CA ASP A 93 -7.32 15.81 12.92
C ASP A 93 -7.75 14.47 13.51
N VAL A 94 -6.97 13.95 14.46
CA VAL A 94 -7.32 12.73 15.19
C VAL A 94 -8.67 12.87 15.88
N ARG A 95 -8.88 13.98 16.62
CA ARG A 95 -10.13 14.24 17.31
C ARG A 95 -11.31 14.41 16.36
N GLU A 96 -11.11 15.11 15.26
CA GLU A 96 -12.14 15.32 14.24
C GLU A 96 -12.60 13.99 13.63
N VAL A 97 -11.67 13.11 13.27
CA VAL A 97 -12.01 11.79 12.75
C VAL A 97 -12.76 10.94 13.79
N ILE A 98 -12.33 10.97 15.05
CA ILE A 98 -13.04 10.27 16.15
C ILE A 98 -14.46 10.80 16.32
N GLU A 99 -14.67 12.11 16.24
CA GLU A 99 -16.02 12.70 16.35
C GLU A 99 -16.88 12.36 15.13
N ARG A 100 -16.32 12.33 13.92
CA ARG A 100 -17.03 11.84 12.72
C ARG A 100 -17.42 10.37 12.87
N ALA A 101 -16.51 9.55 13.38
CA ALA A 101 -16.79 8.14 13.66
C ALA A 101 -17.92 7.96 14.68
N ARG A 102 -17.94 8.74 15.74
CA ARG A 102 -19.02 8.74 16.75
C ARG A 102 -20.37 9.09 16.15
N LYS A 103 -20.43 10.16 15.35
CA LYS A 103 -21.67 10.60 14.69
C LYS A 103 -22.17 9.57 13.69
N GLY A 104 -21.27 8.99 12.89
CA GLY A 104 -21.62 7.96 11.90
C GLY A 104 -22.16 6.67 12.51
N ARG A 105 -21.75 6.33 13.74
CA ARG A 105 -22.17 5.12 14.45
C ARG A 105 -23.67 5.09 14.80
N PHE A 106 -24.32 6.25 14.88
CA PHE A 106 -25.78 6.32 15.08
C PHE A 106 -26.58 5.78 13.89
N PHE A 107 -25.95 5.73 12.70
CA PHE A 107 -26.58 5.30 11.45
C PHE A 107 -26.03 3.95 10.96
N ASN A 108 -24.90 3.48 11.47
CA ASN A 108 -24.23 2.28 11.03
C ASN A 108 -23.79 1.44 12.23
N SER A 109 -24.13 0.16 12.26
CA SER A 109 -23.84 -0.74 13.39
C SER A 109 -22.35 -1.12 13.50
N ALA A 110 -21.58 -1.04 12.41
CA ALA A 110 -20.19 -1.40 12.38
C ALA A 110 -19.28 -0.23 12.82
N SER A 111 -18.26 -0.54 13.61
CA SER A 111 -17.23 0.46 13.97
C SER A 111 -16.37 0.79 12.75
N PRO A 112 -16.24 2.06 12.38
CA PRO A 112 -15.40 2.45 11.25
C PRO A 112 -13.93 2.10 11.51
N ILE A 113 -13.21 1.83 10.44
CA ILE A 113 -11.76 1.60 10.49
C ILE A 113 -11.04 2.93 10.44
N LEU A 114 -10.17 3.15 11.42
CA LEU A 114 -9.20 4.24 11.42
C LEU A 114 -7.82 3.69 11.07
N PHE A 115 -7.36 3.97 9.87
CA PHE A 115 -6.01 3.63 9.43
C PHE A 115 -5.04 4.78 9.72
N ILE A 116 -3.93 4.46 10.38
CA ILE A 116 -2.86 5.43 10.65
C ILE A 116 -1.59 4.91 10.02
N ASP A 117 -1.15 5.59 8.96
CA ASP A 117 0.14 5.28 8.32
C ASP A 117 1.29 5.91 9.10
N GLU A 118 2.38 5.16 9.24
CA GLU A 118 3.58 5.53 9.99
C GLU A 118 3.28 5.97 11.43
N ILE A 119 2.45 5.18 12.15
CA ILE A 119 1.97 5.50 13.51
C ILE A 119 3.10 5.82 14.49
N HIS A 120 4.31 5.32 14.27
CA HIS A 120 5.49 5.63 15.07
C HIS A 120 5.88 7.11 15.05
N ARG A 121 5.44 7.87 14.03
CA ARG A 121 5.69 9.32 13.94
C ARG A 121 4.69 10.16 14.75
N PHE A 122 3.64 9.55 15.24
CA PHE A 122 2.74 10.25 16.18
C PHE A 122 3.45 10.47 17.52
N SER A 123 3.38 11.68 18.03
CA SER A 123 3.79 11.98 19.40
C SER A 123 2.99 11.14 20.41
N LYS A 124 3.53 10.96 21.61
CA LYS A 124 2.83 10.26 22.71
C LYS A 124 1.43 10.83 22.97
N SER A 125 1.28 12.15 22.94
CA SER A 125 0.00 12.83 23.12
C SER A 125 -1.02 12.53 22.01
N GLN A 126 -0.55 12.37 20.75
CA GLN A 126 -1.41 11.97 19.65
C GLN A 126 -1.87 10.51 19.80
N GLN A 127 -0.95 9.63 20.18
CA GLN A 127 -1.27 8.23 20.45
C GLN A 127 -2.22 8.08 21.66
N ASP A 128 -2.01 8.85 22.73
CA ASP A 128 -2.91 8.87 23.89
C ASP A 128 -4.34 9.29 23.52
N SER A 129 -4.48 10.22 22.58
CA SER A 129 -5.80 10.68 22.12
C SER A 129 -6.63 9.58 21.43
N LEU A 130 -5.99 8.51 20.95
CA LEU A 130 -6.65 7.35 20.34
C LEU A 130 -7.22 6.37 21.38
N LEU A 131 -6.63 6.30 22.57
CA LEU A 131 -6.93 5.26 23.57
C LEU A 131 -8.41 5.13 23.88
N GLY A 132 -9.07 6.24 24.19
CA GLY A 132 -10.49 6.23 24.54
C GLY A 132 -11.41 5.81 23.40
N ALA A 133 -11.03 6.07 22.15
CA ALA A 133 -11.81 5.69 20.99
C ALA A 133 -11.63 4.19 20.66
N VAL A 134 -10.41 3.69 20.78
CA VAL A 134 -10.08 2.26 20.59
C VAL A 134 -10.73 1.42 21.69
N GLU A 135 -10.56 1.82 22.96
CA GLU A 135 -11.09 1.08 24.12
C GLU A 135 -12.61 0.95 24.11
N LYS A 136 -13.31 2.03 23.72
CA LYS A 136 -14.77 2.05 23.62
C LYS A 136 -15.30 1.50 22.30
N GLY A 137 -14.44 1.01 21.42
CA GLY A 137 -14.80 0.50 20.12
C GLY A 137 -15.45 1.55 19.21
N VAL A 138 -15.18 2.86 19.43
CA VAL A 138 -15.67 3.94 18.55
C VAL A 138 -15.07 3.81 17.16
N VAL A 139 -13.83 3.38 17.09
CA VAL A 139 -13.10 3.02 15.88
C VAL A 139 -12.39 1.69 16.07
N THR A 140 -12.20 0.97 14.99
CA THR A 140 -11.23 -0.14 14.90
C THR A 140 -9.93 0.43 14.34
N LEU A 141 -8.87 0.43 15.14
CA LEU A 141 -7.59 0.99 14.74
C LEU A 141 -6.79 -0.04 13.92
N ILE A 142 -6.31 0.37 12.76
CA ILE A 142 -5.25 -0.32 12.02
C ILE A 142 -4.06 0.63 11.92
N GLY A 143 -3.03 0.40 12.74
CA GLY A 143 -1.78 1.15 12.65
C GLY A 143 -0.81 0.48 11.67
N ALA A 144 -0.07 1.25 10.91
CA ALA A 144 1.03 0.76 10.08
C ALA A 144 2.36 1.40 10.52
N THR A 145 3.43 0.62 10.56
CA THR A 145 4.75 1.12 10.92
C THR A 145 5.86 0.31 10.24
N THR A 146 6.96 0.98 9.92
CA THR A 146 8.23 0.34 9.52
C THR A 146 9.17 0.13 10.69
N GLU A 147 8.97 0.87 11.78
CA GLU A 147 9.79 0.81 12.99
C GLU A 147 9.25 -0.21 13.99
N ASN A 148 10.10 -0.65 14.91
CA ASN A 148 9.69 -1.62 15.94
C ASN A 148 8.67 -0.98 16.90
N PRO A 149 7.40 -1.44 16.87
CA PRO A 149 6.34 -0.82 17.64
C PRO A 149 6.53 -0.92 19.16
N SER A 150 7.35 -1.83 19.65
CA SER A 150 7.63 -1.97 21.08
C SER A 150 8.37 -0.76 21.66
N PHE A 151 9.07 0.01 20.81
CA PHE A 151 9.79 1.21 21.23
C PHE A 151 9.04 2.49 20.89
N GLU A 152 8.29 2.48 19.78
CA GLU A 152 7.71 3.69 19.18
C GLU A 152 6.23 3.88 19.53
N VAL A 153 5.52 2.80 19.81
CA VAL A 153 4.11 2.87 20.17
C VAL A 153 3.95 2.76 21.68
N ILE A 154 3.11 3.62 22.26
CA ILE A 154 2.89 3.64 23.72
C ILE A 154 2.27 2.31 24.19
N ARG A 155 2.73 1.82 25.33
CA ARG A 155 2.28 0.56 25.93
C ARG A 155 0.75 0.44 26.09
N PRO A 156 0.03 1.50 26.53
CA PRO A 156 -1.43 1.42 26.63
C PRO A 156 -2.11 1.15 25.28
N LEU A 157 -1.56 1.62 24.17
CA LEU A 157 -2.11 1.35 22.84
C LEU A 157 -1.75 -0.06 22.36
N LEU A 158 -0.51 -0.49 22.58
CA LEU A 158 -0.07 -1.85 22.27
C LEU A 158 -0.88 -2.92 23.01
N SER A 159 -1.24 -2.68 24.27
CA SER A 159 -2.05 -3.64 25.04
C SER A 159 -3.49 -3.82 24.53
N ARG A 160 -3.95 -2.94 23.64
CA ARG A 160 -5.29 -2.96 23.02
C ARG A 160 -5.28 -3.37 21.57
N CYS A 161 -4.10 -3.57 21.01
CA CYS A 161 -3.91 -3.94 19.60
C CYS A 161 -3.17 -5.27 19.48
N GLN A 162 -3.56 -6.07 18.52
CA GLN A 162 -2.75 -7.22 18.10
C GLN A 162 -1.60 -6.73 17.22
N LEU A 163 -0.49 -7.44 17.20
CA LEU A 163 0.65 -7.10 16.35
C LEU A 163 0.80 -8.17 15.27
N TYR A 164 0.78 -7.74 14.02
CA TYR A 164 1.03 -8.59 12.87
C TYR A 164 2.29 -8.14 12.13
N VAL A 165 3.19 -9.09 11.91
CA VAL A 165 4.46 -8.83 11.24
C VAL A 165 4.35 -9.20 9.77
N LEU A 166 4.54 -8.20 8.90
CA LEU A 166 4.63 -8.39 7.46
C LEU A 166 6.10 -8.59 7.07
N LYS A 167 6.33 -9.57 6.21
CA LYS A 167 7.67 -9.90 5.69
C LYS A 167 7.91 -9.20 4.35
N SER A 168 9.19 -9.01 4.01
CA SER A 168 9.57 -8.65 2.64
C SER A 168 8.99 -9.65 1.65
N LEU A 169 8.64 -9.18 0.46
CA LEU A 169 8.20 -10.05 -0.61
C LEU A 169 9.38 -10.91 -1.08
N ASP A 170 9.12 -12.18 -1.29
CA ASP A 170 10.12 -13.10 -1.83
C ASP A 170 10.25 -12.98 -3.35
N LYS A 171 11.19 -13.74 -3.94
CA LYS A 171 11.45 -13.72 -5.37
C LYS A 171 10.22 -14.13 -6.18
N ASP A 172 9.49 -15.14 -5.74
CA ASP A 172 8.33 -15.68 -6.44
C ASP A 172 7.15 -14.69 -6.38
N ASP A 173 6.97 -14.03 -5.25
CA ASP A 173 5.99 -12.96 -5.07
C ASP A 173 6.26 -11.80 -6.04
N LEU A 174 7.52 -11.36 -6.14
CA LEU A 174 7.92 -10.28 -7.03
C LEU A 174 7.81 -10.65 -8.51
N LEU A 175 8.17 -11.88 -8.88
CA LEU A 175 7.99 -12.42 -10.24
C LEU A 175 6.52 -12.45 -10.64
N SER A 176 5.66 -12.95 -9.74
CA SER A 176 4.20 -12.96 -9.94
C SER A 176 3.66 -11.54 -10.17
N LEU A 177 4.16 -10.55 -9.43
CA LEU A 177 3.76 -9.16 -9.57
C LEU A 177 4.20 -8.57 -10.92
N ILE A 178 5.44 -8.83 -11.37
CA ILE A 178 5.93 -8.41 -12.69
C ILE A 178 5.06 -9.01 -13.79
N GLN A 179 4.84 -10.32 -13.76
CA GLN A 179 4.04 -11.02 -14.76
C GLN A 179 2.62 -10.46 -14.83
N ARG A 180 1.99 -10.28 -13.68
CA ARG A 180 0.65 -9.69 -13.60
C ARG A 180 0.65 -8.27 -14.18
N ALA A 181 1.61 -7.43 -13.84
CA ALA A 181 1.69 -6.06 -14.37
C ALA A 181 1.77 -6.05 -15.90
N VAL A 182 2.65 -6.84 -16.49
CA VAL A 182 2.85 -6.90 -17.94
C VAL A 182 1.62 -7.47 -18.67
N THR A 183 0.86 -8.38 -18.04
CA THR A 183 -0.27 -9.06 -18.68
C THR A 183 -1.62 -8.39 -18.45
N THR A 184 -1.78 -7.57 -17.40
CA THR A 184 -3.09 -7.02 -17.01
C THR A 184 -3.16 -5.51 -16.96
N ASP A 185 -2.02 -4.80 -16.89
CA ASP A 185 -2.05 -3.34 -16.86
C ASP A 185 -2.42 -2.77 -18.25
N PRO A 186 -3.43 -1.87 -18.33
CA PRO A 186 -3.92 -1.35 -19.60
C PRO A 186 -2.90 -0.58 -20.43
N GLU A 187 -1.88 0.01 -19.80
CA GLU A 187 -0.83 0.74 -20.52
C GLU A 187 0.31 -0.19 -20.95
N LEU A 188 0.69 -1.14 -20.11
CA LEU A 188 1.76 -2.08 -20.43
C LEU A 188 1.34 -3.10 -21.50
N THR A 189 0.08 -3.54 -21.51
CA THR A 189 -0.45 -4.47 -22.52
C THR A 189 -0.51 -3.89 -23.93
N LYS A 190 -0.47 -2.56 -24.10
CA LYS A 190 -0.34 -1.90 -25.40
C LYS A 190 1.07 -2.04 -25.99
N ARG A 191 2.05 -2.41 -25.18
CA ARG A 191 3.44 -2.59 -25.56
C ARG A 191 3.75 -4.07 -25.75
N ASN A 192 4.55 -4.41 -26.73
CA ASN A 192 5.08 -5.77 -26.89
C ASN A 192 6.27 -5.94 -25.93
N ILE A 193 5.99 -6.34 -24.68
CA ILE A 193 7.02 -6.50 -23.64
C ILE A 193 7.49 -7.94 -23.61
N ARG A 194 8.80 -8.15 -23.81
CA ARG A 194 9.46 -9.44 -23.66
C ARG A 194 10.34 -9.43 -22.41
N LEU A 195 9.96 -10.25 -21.44
CA LEU A 195 10.74 -10.46 -20.22
C LEU A 195 11.76 -11.57 -20.47
N GLU A 196 13.04 -11.22 -20.59
CA GLU A 196 14.14 -12.19 -20.76
C GLU A 196 14.83 -12.48 -19.44
N GLN A 197 15.12 -11.44 -18.64
CA GLN A 197 15.73 -11.54 -17.32
C GLN A 197 15.08 -10.55 -16.38
N THR A 198 14.91 -10.94 -15.12
CA THR A 198 14.23 -10.14 -14.09
C THR A 198 15.04 -9.98 -12.81
N ASP A 199 16.24 -10.58 -12.74
CA ASP A 199 17.02 -10.57 -11.50
C ASP A 199 17.47 -9.15 -11.10
N ALA A 200 17.76 -8.28 -12.05
CA ALA A 200 18.08 -6.88 -11.78
C ALA A 200 16.86 -6.14 -11.21
N LEU A 201 15.66 -6.29 -11.79
CA LEU A 201 14.41 -5.70 -11.27
C LEU A 201 14.18 -6.09 -9.81
N ILE A 202 14.27 -7.40 -9.53
CA ILE A 202 14.08 -7.96 -8.19
C ILE A 202 15.12 -7.42 -7.22
N ARG A 203 16.40 -7.43 -7.60
CA ARG A 203 17.50 -6.94 -6.77
C ARG A 203 17.35 -5.47 -6.43
N TYR A 204 17.04 -4.62 -7.41
CA TYR A 204 16.91 -3.18 -7.19
C TYR A 204 15.63 -2.83 -6.42
N SER A 205 14.58 -3.65 -6.47
CA SER A 205 13.38 -3.45 -5.65
C SER A 205 13.62 -3.67 -4.17
N GLY A 206 14.55 -4.59 -3.81
CA GLY A 206 14.84 -4.93 -2.42
C GLY A 206 13.65 -5.52 -1.66
N GLY A 207 12.70 -6.19 -2.35
CA GLY A 207 11.50 -6.76 -1.74
C GLY A 207 10.33 -5.76 -1.58
N ASP A 208 10.46 -4.56 -2.13
CA ASP A 208 9.43 -3.51 -2.13
C ASP A 208 8.65 -3.54 -3.46
N ALA A 209 7.35 -3.89 -3.39
CA ALA A 209 6.47 -3.97 -4.55
C ALA A 209 6.29 -2.62 -5.26
N ARG A 210 6.18 -1.52 -4.52
CA ARG A 210 6.02 -0.18 -5.08
C ARG A 210 7.26 0.21 -5.88
N LYS A 211 8.44 0.00 -5.29
CA LYS A 211 9.72 0.26 -5.96
C LYS A 211 9.89 -0.61 -7.20
N LEU A 212 9.51 -1.90 -7.13
CA LEU A 212 9.54 -2.82 -8.28
C LEU A 212 8.72 -2.28 -9.45
N LEU A 213 7.46 -1.93 -9.18
CA LEU A 213 6.54 -1.43 -10.21
C LEU A 213 6.99 -0.08 -10.79
N ASN A 214 7.52 0.81 -9.95
CA ASN A 214 8.09 2.08 -10.42
C ASN A 214 9.31 1.86 -11.34
N ILE A 215 10.20 0.91 -10.99
CA ILE A 215 11.34 0.55 -11.85
C ILE A 215 10.84 -0.04 -13.17
N LEU A 216 9.86 -0.95 -13.13
CA LEU A 216 9.27 -1.54 -14.33
C LEU A 216 8.68 -0.48 -15.24
N GLU A 217 7.89 0.45 -14.69
CA GLU A 217 7.27 1.56 -15.43
C GLU A 217 8.33 2.46 -16.07
N LEU A 218 9.39 2.79 -15.34
CA LEU A 218 10.52 3.58 -15.84
C LEU A 218 11.23 2.88 -16.99
N VAL A 219 11.54 1.58 -16.84
CA VAL A 219 12.26 0.80 -17.85
C VAL A 219 11.43 0.71 -19.14
N VAL A 220 10.13 0.46 -19.04
CA VAL A 220 9.23 0.40 -20.19
C VAL A 220 9.00 1.78 -20.81
N GLY A 221 8.83 2.80 -19.98
CA GLY A 221 8.55 4.18 -20.43
C GLY A 221 9.73 4.84 -21.16
N ALA A 222 10.96 4.46 -20.80
CA ALA A 222 12.17 4.99 -21.46
C ALA A 222 12.41 4.42 -22.86
N ASP A 223 11.70 3.36 -23.26
CA ASP A 223 11.80 2.77 -24.59
C ASP A 223 10.76 3.33 -25.54
N THR A 224 11.22 3.83 -26.70
CA THR A 224 10.35 4.36 -27.77
C THR A 224 9.99 3.30 -28.81
N CYS A 225 10.61 2.09 -28.74
CA CYS A 225 10.39 1.00 -29.68
C CYS A 225 9.04 0.32 -29.45
N GLU A 226 8.45 -0.27 -30.50
CA GLU A 226 7.23 -1.07 -30.37
C GLU A 226 7.44 -2.33 -29.53
N GLN A 227 8.66 -2.90 -29.59
CA GLN A 227 9.04 -4.06 -28.78
C GLN A 227 10.04 -3.64 -27.71
N VAL A 228 9.68 -3.86 -26.45
CA VAL A 228 10.50 -3.60 -25.27
C VAL A 228 11.08 -4.91 -24.75
N VAL A 229 12.40 -5.05 -24.78
CA VAL A 229 13.09 -6.21 -24.19
C VAL A 229 13.63 -5.84 -22.82
N ILE A 230 13.15 -6.53 -21.79
CA ILE A 230 13.61 -6.35 -20.41
C ILE A 230 14.60 -7.46 -20.07
N ASN A 231 15.84 -7.07 -19.88
CA ASN A 231 16.92 -7.91 -19.37
C ASN A 231 17.73 -7.13 -18.31
N ASP A 232 18.64 -7.80 -17.65
CA ASP A 232 19.39 -7.23 -16.53
C ASP A 232 20.26 -6.03 -16.93
N ASP A 233 20.75 -6.00 -18.17
CA ASP A 233 21.60 -4.91 -18.64
C ASP A 233 20.77 -3.68 -19.02
N THR A 234 19.62 -3.87 -19.68
CA THR A 234 18.69 -2.76 -19.96
C THR A 234 18.17 -2.13 -18.66
N VAL A 235 17.88 -2.92 -17.64
CA VAL A 235 17.46 -2.40 -16.33
C VAL A 235 18.56 -1.58 -15.67
N LYS A 236 19.82 -2.07 -15.67
CA LYS A 236 20.96 -1.34 -15.09
C LYS A 236 21.22 -0.03 -15.83
N GLU A 237 21.22 -0.07 -17.15
CA GLU A 237 21.45 1.12 -17.99
C GLU A 237 20.41 2.20 -17.71
N ARG A 238 19.12 1.84 -17.68
CA ARG A 238 18.02 2.79 -17.45
C ARG A 238 18.02 3.38 -16.04
N LEU A 239 18.45 2.62 -15.03
CA LEU A 239 18.55 3.09 -13.66
C LEU A 239 19.79 3.98 -13.41
N GLN A 240 20.83 3.87 -14.24
CA GLN A 240 22.04 4.70 -14.12
C GLN A 240 21.90 6.05 -14.86
N GLN A 241 20.97 6.17 -15.78
CA GLN A 241 20.70 7.40 -16.53
C GLN A 241 19.82 8.41 -15.76
N ASN A 242 19.30 8.05 -14.58
CA ASN A 242 18.55 8.89 -13.66
C ASN A 242 19.33 9.09 -12.34
#